data_e7c11de4574824760a702e9c6424f355
#
_entry.id   e7c11de4574824760a702e9c6424f355
#
_cell.length_a   1.000
_cell.length_b   1.000
_cell.length_c   1.000
_cell.angle_alpha   90.00
_cell.angle_beta   90.00
_cell.angle_gamma   90.00
#
_symmetry.space_group_name_H-M   'P 1'
#
loop_
_entity.id
_entity.type
_entity.pdbx_description
1 polymer ?
#
loop_
_entity_poly.entity_id
_entity_poly.type
_entity_poly.pdbx_seq_one_letter_code
_entity_poly.pdbx_strand_id
1 'polypeptide(L)'
;KLKAPYLVLAGGYIVGQLLVTVIPSAAGLAMLLLVALFPILKAVGTSPAAAASVIGTSAGMTFAPTAGTASLAAKVAGLDPIIYLVQYQLPLAVPTLIVCCVAHYFVQRYYDRKNTDVYAEAAAVKAADVPAVPKWYALFPVLPIALLIIFSKLVVTSVKLDTIAALSMVWVLSLIHISEP
;
A
#
# COMPACT_ATOMS: atom_id res chain seq x y z
N LYS A 1 13.99 20.90 -9.15
CA LYS A 1 14.54 19.84 -8.26
C LYS A 1 13.97 20.08 -6.87
N LEU A 2 13.22 19.13 -6.35
CA LEU A 2 12.75 19.16 -4.96
C LEU A 2 13.99 19.17 -4.03
N LYS A 3 14.02 20.16 -3.12
CA LYS A 3 15.20 20.38 -2.24
C LYS A 3 15.36 19.34 -1.12
N ALA A 4 14.45 18.33 -1.02
CA ALA A 4 14.43 17.38 0.06
C ALA A 4 14.05 15.95 -0.42
N PRO A 5 14.97 15.21 -1.11
CA PRO A 5 14.68 13.89 -1.66
C PRO A 5 14.24 12.87 -0.59
N TYR A 6 14.83 12.90 0.60
CA TYR A 6 14.47 11.97 1.68
C TYR A 6 13.12 12.27 2.34
N LEU A 7 12.65 13.52 2.26
CA LEU A 7 11.28 13.85 2.68
C LEU A 7 10.26 13.28 1.70
N VAL A 8 10.55 13.34 0.39
CA VAL A 8 9.72 12.71 -0.65
C VAL A 8 9.74 11.20 -0.52
N LEU A 9 10.88 10.62 -0.15
CA LEU A 9 11.03 9.20 0.14
C LEU A 9 10.12 8.77 1.31
N ALA A 10 10.17 9.49 2.43
CA ALA A 10 9.31 9.24 3.58
C ALA A 10 7.81 9.42 3.23
N GLY A 11 7.49 10.44 2.44
CA GLY A 11 6.14 10.63 1.89
C GLY A 11 5.70 9.46 1.00
N GLY A 12 6.60 8.93 0.18
CA GLY A 12 6.39 7.73 -0.62
C GLY A 12 6.06 6.49 0.21
N TYR A 13 6.72 6.33 1.36
CA TYR A 13 6.38 5.28 2.32
C TYR A 13 4.95 5.42 2.85
N ILE A 14 4.54 6.64 3.23
CA ILE A 14 3.16 6.90 3.69
C ILE A 14 2.15 6.58 2.59
N VAL A 15 2.39 7.00 1.36
CA VAL A 15 1.54 6.67 0.21
C VAL A 15 1.45 5.15 0.02
N GLY A 16 2.58 4.43 0.10
CA GLY A 16 2.60 2.97 0.03
C GLY A 16 1.77 2.32 1.13
N GLN A 17 1.86 2.82 2.37
CA GLN A 17 1.06 2.33 3.50
C GLN A 17 -0.44 2.62 3.37
N LEU A 18 -0.81 3.74 2.78
CA LEU A 18 -2.22 4.00 2.43
C LEU A 18 -2.72 3.05 1.34
N LEU A 19 -1.89 2.78 0.34
CA LEU A 19 -2.25 1.84 -0.72
C LEU A 19 -2.36 0.39 -0.23
N VAL A 20 -1.56 -0.04 0.74
CA VAL A 20 -1.65 -1.40 1.30
C VAL A 20 -2.98 -1.65 2.01
N THR A 21 -3.63 -0.62 2.54
CA THR A 21 -4.96 -0.77 3.16
C THR A 21 -6.04 -1.15 2.13
N VAL A 22 -5.80 -0.77 0.88
CA VAL A 22 -6.71 -0.97 -0.27
C VAL A 22 -6.29 -2.20 -1.09
N ILE A 23 -4.99 -2.42 -1.24
CA ILE A 23 -4.41 -3.52 -2.02
C ILE A 23 -3.69 -4.47 -1.04
N PRO A 24 -4.38 -5.46 -0.46
CA PRO A 24 -3.81 -6.33 0.59
C PRO A 24 -2.83 -7.37 0.05
N SER A 25 -2.50 -7.33 -1.23
CA SER A 25 -1.51 -8.20 -1.88
C SER A 25 -0.14 -7.54 -1.87
N ALA A 26 0.79 -8.07 -1.08
CA ALA A 26 2.17 -7.56 -1.02
C ALA A 26 2.87 -7.55 -2.39
N ALA A 27 2.72 -8.63 -3.16
CA ALA A 27 3.31 -8.73 -4.50
C ALA A 27 2.65 -7.75 -5.48
N GLY A 28 1.33 -7.66 -5.49
CA GLY A 28 0.60 -6.70 -6.35
C GLY A 28 0.94 -5.27 -6.03
N LEU A 29 1.00 -4.91 -4.74
CA LEU A 29 1.40 -3.58 -4.31
C LEU A 29 2.86 -3.28 -4.67
N ALA A 30 3.79 -4.21 -4.45
CA ALA A 30 5.19 -4.02 -4.80
C ALA A 30 5.36 -3.75 -6.31
N MET A 31 4.69 -4.51 -7.17
CA MET A 31 4.72 -4.31 -8.61
C MET A 31 4.15 -2.95 -9.01
N LEU A 32 3.02 -2.55 -8.43
CA LEU A 32 2.43 -1.23 -8.67
C LEU A 32 3.39 -0.11 -8.27
N LEU A 33 3.99 -0.20 -7.08
CA LEU A 33 4.91 0.82 -6.57
C LEU A 33 6.23 0.85 -7.36
N LEU A 34 6.72 -0.29 -7.86
CA LEU A 34 7.89 -0.33 -8.73
C LEU A 34 7.65 0.41 -10.05
N VAL A 35 6.46 0.30 -10.61
CA VAL A 35 6.13 0.98 -11.87
C VAL A 35 5.81 2.47 -11.64
N ALA A 36 5.04 2.79 -10.59
CA ALA A 36 4.54 4.14 -10.37
C ALA A 36 5.44 5.00 -9.48
N LEU A 37 5.87 4.49 -8.32
CA LEU A 37 6.57 5.27 -7.30
C LEU A 37 8.09 5.29 -7.51
N PHE A 38 8.68 4.18 -7.95
CA PHE A 38 10.14 4.06 -8.13
C PHE A 38 10.70 5.11 -9.09
N PRO A 39 10.14 5.35 -10.30
CA PRO A 39 10.63 6.39 -11.20
C PRO A 39 10.55 7.79 -10.59
N ILE A 40 9.48 8.06 -9.81
CA ILE A 40 9.30 9.36 -9.14
C ILE A 40 10.39 9.58 -8.10
N LEU A 41 10.66 8.58 -7.24
CA LEU A 41 11.70 8.65 -6.23
C LEU A 41 13.08 8.84 -6.87
N LYS A 42 13.36 8.13 -7.97
CA LYS A 42 14.58 8.33 -8.75
C LYS A 42 14.69 9.75 -9.33
N ALA A 43 13.62 10.28 -9.88
CA ALA A 43 13.60 11.62 -10.48
C ALA A 43 13.88 12.74 -9.46
N VAL A 44 13.51 12.56 -8.19
CA VAL A 44 13.81 13.51 -7.12
C VAL A 44 15.23 13.38 -6.56
N GLY A 45 15.98 12.34 -6.98
CA GLY A 45 17.40 12.18 -6.64
C GLY A 45 17.67 11.23 -5.48
N THR A 46 16.77 10.30 -5.17
CA THR A 46 17.05 9.20 -4.23
C THR A 46 17.80 8.07 -4.94
N SER A 47 18.58 7.30 -4.19
CA SER A 47 19.25 6.12 -4.74
C SER A 47 18.24 5.02 -5.11
N PRO A 48 18.58 4.12 -6.06
CA PRO A 48 17.73 2.96 -6.37
C PRO A 48 17.47 2.08 -5.15
N ALA A 49 18.48 1.90 -4.29
CA ALA A 49 18.35 1.10 -3.08
C ALA A 49 17.38 1.73 -2.07
N ALA A 50 17.46 3.06 -1.89
CA ALA A 50 16.51 3.78 -1.03
C ALA A 50 15.08 3.67 -1.55
N ALA A 51 14.87 3.85 -2.86
CA ALA A 51 13.56 3.70 -3.47
C ALA A 51 13.01 2.26 -3.34
N ALA A 52 13.84 1.26 -3.61
CA ALA A 52 13.48 -0.15 -3.46
C ALA A 52 13.17 -0.53 -2.00
N SER A 53 13.94 0.02 -1.04
CA SER A 53 13.72 -0.19 0.39
C SER A 53 12.35 0.32 0.84
N VAL A 54 11.94 1.51 0.41
CA VAL A 54 10.61 2.06 0.70
C VAL A 54 9.50 1.18 0.12
N ILE A 55 9.65 0.73 -1.11
CA ILE A 55 8.68 -0.15 -1.77
C ILE A 55 8.56 -1.49 -1.02
N GLY A 56 9.71 -2.10 -0.69
CA GLY A 56 9.75 -3.37 0.03
C GLY A 56 9.11 -3.30 1.41
N THR A 57 9.41 -2.26 2.18
CA THR A 57 8.81 -2.07 3.52
C THR A 57 7.34 -1.71 3.45
N SER A 58 6.91 -0.92 2.46
CA SER A 58 5.48 -0.64 2.24
C SER A 58 4.68 -1.89 1.91
N ALA A 59 5.22 -2.78 1.07
CA ALA A 59 4.58 -4.02 0.69
C ALA A 59 4.65 -5.11 1.79
N GLY A 60 5.68 -5.06 2.66
CA GLY A 60 5.89 -6.04 3.72
C GLY A 60 5.04 -5.83 4.98
N MET A 61 4.53 -4.62 5.20
CA MET A 61 3.72 -4.29 6.39
C MET A 61 2.25 -4.10 6.00
N THR A 62 1.39 -5.00 6.43
CA THR A 62 -0.01 -5.02 6.02
C THR A 62 -0.93 -4.60 7.16
N PHE A 63 -1.57 -3.44 7.05
CA PHE A 63 -2.57 -2.93 7.99
C PHE A 63 -3.95 -2.84 7.33
N ALA A 64 -4.35 -3.87 6.61
CA ALA A 64 -5.62 -3.88 5.89
C ALA A 64 -6.65 -4.79 6.58
N PRO A 65 -7.90 -4.37 6.76
CA PRO A 65 -8.95 -5.24 7.30
C PRO A 65 -9.28 -6.41 6.36
N THR A 66 -8.95 -6.25 5.07
CA THR A 66 -9.10 -7.27 4.03
C THR A 66 -7.92 -8.24 3.93
N ALA A 67 -6.82 -7.99 4.68
CA ALA A 67 -5.70 -8.91 4.71
C ALA A 67 -6.09 -10.23 5.38
N GLY A 68 -5.66 -11.36 4.82
CA GLY A 68 -6.01 -12.69 5.33
C GLY A 68 -5.63 -12.88 6.80
N THR A 69 -4.47 -12.36 7.22
CA THR A 69 -4.00 -12.42 8.62
C THR A 69 -4.89 -11.62 9.57
N ALA A 70 -5.27 -10.39 9.19
CA ALA A 70 -6.16 -9.54 10.00
C ALA A 70 -7.57 -10.12 10.08
N SER A 71 -8.09 -10.59 8.96
CA SER A 71 -9.42 -11.23 8.90
C SER A 71 -9.47 -12.50 9.75
N LEU A 72 -8.42 -13.34 9.70
CA LEU A 72 -8.33 -14.53 10.54
C LEU A 72 -8.25 -14.17 12.03
N ALA A 73 -7.41 -13.20 12.40
CA ALA A 73 -7.28 -12.75 13.79
C ALA A 73 -8.61 -12.19 14.33
N ALA A 74 -9.31 -11.37 13.55
CA ALA A 74 -10.63 -10.86 13.91
C ALA A 74 -11.63 -12.00 14.12
N LYS A 75 -11.65 -13.00 13.21
CA LYS A 75 -12.52 -14.17 13.30
C LYS A 75 -12.26 -15.00 14.55
N VAL A 76 -10.98 -15.28 14.86
CA VAL A 76 -10.58 -16.04 16.06
C VAL A 76 -10.95 -15.26 17.35
N ALA A 77 -10.81 -13.93 17.32
CA ALA A 77 -11.19 -13.06 18.43
C ALA A 77 -12.73 -12.87 18.55
N GLY A 78 -13.52 -13.38 17.61
CA GLY A 78 -14.98 -13.16 17.59
C GLY A 78 -15.39 -11.72 17.31
N LEU A 79 -14.51 -10.93 16.67
CA LEU A 79 -14.69 -9.52 16.37
C LEU A 79 -15.05 -9.30 14.90
N ASP A 80 -15.73 -8.18 14.63
CA ASP A 80 -15.88 -7.66 13.27
C ASP A 80 -14.50 -7.17 12.77
N PRO A 81 -14.12 -7.42 11.48
CA PRO A 81 -12.82 -7.00 10.93
C PRO A 81 -12.54 -5.50 11.08
N ILE A 82 -13.55 -4.64 10.96
CA ILE A 82 -13.41 -3.20 11.13
C ILE A 82 -13.22 -2.82 12.60
N ILE A 83 -13.93 -3.48 13.51
CA ILE A 83 -13.75 -3.27 14.96
C ILE A 83 -12.34 -3.71 15.36
N TYR A 84 -11.87 -4.85 14.86
CA TYR A 84 -10.50 -5.33 15.10
C TYR A 84 -9.46 -4.33 14.56
N LEU A 85 -9.66 -3.81 13.35
CA LEU A 85 -8.77 -2.79 12.78
C LEU A 85 -8.69 -1.56 13.67
N VAL A 86 -9.84 -0.99 14.05
CA VAL A 86 -9.88 0.30 14.77
C VAL A 86 -9.38 0.17 16.20
N GLN A 87 -9.73 -0.90 16.90
CA GLN A 87 -9.40 -1.04 18.32
C GLN A 87 -8.03 -1.64 18.60
N TYR A 88 -7.52 -2.47 17.70
CA TYR A 88 -6.27 -3.22 17.94
C TYR A 88 -5.17 -2.90 16.92
N GLN A 89 -5.49 -2.88 15.63
CA GLN A 89 -4.46 -2.64 14.61
C GLN A 89 -4.04 -1.18 14.49
N LEU A 90 -4.98 -0.22 14.44
CA LEU A 90 -4.64 1.19 14.29
C LEU A 90 -3.79 1.76 15.43
N PRO A 91 -4.06 1.47 16.70
CA PRO A 91 -3.22 1.95 17.80
C PRO A 91 -1.76 1.48 17.70
N LEU A 92 -1.53 0.30 17.08
CA LEU A 92 -0.19 -0.23 16.84
C LEU A 92 0.39 0.28 15.52
N ALA A 93 -0.43 0.37 14.49
CA ALA A 93 -0.01 0.78 13.15
C ALA A 93 0.49 2.23 13.09
N VAL A 94 -0.20 3.16 13.76
CA VAL A 94 0.15 4.59 13.71
C VAL A 94 1.54 4.87 14.30
N PRO A 95 1.90 4.41 15.51
CA PRO A 95 3.27 4.58 16.01
C PRO A 95 4.32 3.90 15.12
N THR A 96 4.02 2.68 14.64
CA THR A 96 4.93 1.95 13.75
C THR A 96 5.19 2.71 12.45
N LEU A 97 4.14 3.27 11.84
CA LEU A 97 4.25 4.09 10.64
C LEU A 97 5.15 5.32 10.86
N ILE A 98 4.99 5.99 12.00
CA ILE A 98 5.83 7.15 12.36
C ILE A 98 7.30 6.73 12.49
N VAL A 99 7.55 5.65 13.24
CA VAL A 99 8.93 5.14 13.46
C VAL A 99 9.56 4.74 12.11
N CYS A 100 8.84 4.02 11.26
CA CYS A 100 9.35 3.62 9.95
C CYS A 100 9.59 4.82 9.03
N CYS A 101 8.72 5.83 9.05
CA CYS A 101 8.89 7.07 8.29
C CYS A 101 10.17 7.80 8.69
N VAL A 102 10.39 7.95 10.00
CA VAL A 102 11.60 8.56 10.56
C VAL A 102 12.83 7.72 10.22
N ALA A 103 12.75 6.40 10.36
CA ALA A 103 13.82 5.49 10.02
C ALA A 103 14.20 5.60 8.53
N HIS A 104 13.22 5.60 7.61
CA HIS A 104 13.50 5.82 6.18
C HIS A 104 14.21 7.13 5.90
N TYR A 105 13.79 8.22 6.55
CA TYR A 105 14.44 9.51 6.38
C TYR A 105 15.93 9.47 6.78
N PHE A 106 16.24 8.98 7.99
CA PHE A 106 17.61 9.03 8.52
C PHE A 106 18.50 7.93 7.98
N VAL A 107 18.01 6.69 7.93
CA VAL A 107 18.78 5.51 7.51
C VAL A 107 19.15 5.62 6.04
N GLN A 108 18.20 5.95 5.16
CA GLN A 108 18.49 6.06 3.74
C GLN A 108 19.41 7.24 3.45
N ARG A 109 19.23 8.36 4.13
CA ARG A 109 20.15 9.49 4.03
C ARG A 109 21.59 9.14 4.46
N TYR A 110 21.73 8.32 5.50
CA TYR A 110 23.03 7.86 5.97
C TYR A 110 23.69 6.94 4.95
N TYR A 111 22.98 5.92 4.46
CA TYR A 111 23.53 4.96 3.52
C TYR A 111 23.80 5.57 2.14
N ASP A 112 22.95 6.45 1.64
CA ASP A 112 23.20 7.13 0.36
C ASP A 112 24.45 8.01 0.40
N ARG A 113 24.73 8.64 1.54
CA ARG A 113 25.97 9.42 1.72
C ARG A 113 27.22 8.55 1.77
N LYS A 114 27.08 7.32 2.29
CA LYS A 114 28.21 6.39 2.43
C LYS A 114 28.53 5.64 1.13
N ASN A 115 27.53 5.39 0.27
CA ASN A 115 27.63 4.50 -0.89
C ASN A 115 27.42 5.25 -2.23
N THR A 116 27.88 6.47 -2.35
CA THR A 116 27.65 7.35 -3.51
C THR A 116 28.09 6.72 -4.84
N ASP A 117 29.15 5.90 -4.81
CA ASP A 117 29.79 5.37 -6.04
C ASP A 117 29.10 4.10 -6.58
N VAL A 118 28.41 3.34 -5.74
CA VAL A 118 27.78 2.06 -6.12
C VAL A 118 26.48 2.27 -6.91
N TYR A 119 25.86 3.43 -6.78
CA TYR A 119 24.53 3.69 -7.32
C TYR A 119 24.51 4.46 -8.64
N ALA A 120 25.65 4.91 -9.12
CA ALA A 120 25.76 5.64 -10.40
C ALA A 120 25.35 4.77 -11.60
N GLU A 121 25.65 3.47 -11.57
CA GLU A 121 25.37 2.52 -12.66
C GLU A 121 23.88 2.09 -12.75
N ALA A 122 23.17 2.07 -11.64
CA ALA A 122 21.77 1.66 -11.61
C ALA A 122 20.79 2.75 -12.10
N ALA A 123 21.30 3.90 -12.55
CA ALA A 123 20.48 5.06 -12.95
C ALA A 123 19.76 4.91 -14.31
N ALA A 124 20.02 3.81 -15.06
CA ALA A 124 19.58 3.65 -16.45
C ALA A 124 18.31 2.80 -16.66
N VAL A 125 17.53 2.52 -15.61
CA VAL A 125 16.24 1.82 -15.81
C VAL A 125 15.24 2.81 -16.40
N LYS A 126 14.93 2.68 -17.69
CA LYS A 126 13.85 3.42 -18.35
C LYS A 126 12.53 3.02 -17.69
N ALA A 127 11.69 4.01 -17.37
CA ALA A 127 10.31 3.75 -16.98
C ALA A 127 9.62 2.93 -18.08
N ALA A 128 9.01 1.81 -17.72
CA ALA A 128 8.22 1.03 -18.65
C ALA A 128 7.08 1.91 -19.20
N ASP A 129 6.79 1.80 -20.49
CA ASP A 129 5.62 2.44 -21.09
C ASP A 129 4.37 1.86 -20.43
N VAL A 130 3.77 2.65 -19.55
CA VAL A 130 2.55 2.26 -18.83
C VAL A 130 1.35 2.59 -19.74
N PRO A 131 0.53 1.61 -20.13
CA PRO A 131 -0.66 1.89 -20.93
C PRO A 131 -1.59 2.85 -20.18
N ALA A 132 -2.18 3.80 -20.89
CA ALA A 132 -3.09 4.78 -20.34
C ALA A 132 -4.39 4.08 -19.86
N VAL A 133 -4.50 3.91 -18.55
CA VAL A 133 -5.67 3.28 -17.91
C VAL A 133 -6.65 4.38 -17.49
N PRO A 134 -7.97 4.23 -17.73
CA PRO A 134 -8.97 5.17 -17.27
C PRO A 134 -8.89 5.41 -15.76
N LYS A 135 -8.97 6.67 -15.33
CA LYS A 135 -8.75 7.06 -13.92
C LYS A 135 -9.72 6.41 -12.92
N TRP A 136 -10.92 6.05 -13.38
CA TRP A 136 -11.93 5.41 -12.52
C TRP A 136 -11.59 3.96 -12.11
N TYR A 137 -10.65 3.28 -12.81
CA TYR A 137 -10.12 1.98 -12.38
C TYR A 137 -9.44 2.05 -11.01
N ALA A 138 -8.93 3.22 -10.61
CA ALA A 138 -8.37 3.43 -9.28
C ALA A 138 -9.41 3.27 -8.15
N LEU A 139 -10.71 3.26 -8.48
CA LEU A 139 -11.80 3.07 -7.51
C LEU A 139 -12.00 1.58 -7.14
N PHE A 140 -11.67 0.63 -8.05
CA PHE A 140 -11.90 -0.80 -7.81
C PHE A 140 -11.22 -1.35 -6.54
N PRO A 141 -9.96 -1.02 -6.24
CA PRO A 141 -9.32 -1.50 -5.02
C PRO A 141 -9.95 -0.94 -3.73
N VAL A 142 -10.62 0.22 -3.80
CA VAL A 142 -11.29 0.85 -2.64
C VAL A 142 -12.64 0.19 -2.34
N LEU A 143 -13.26 -0.41 -3.34
CA LEU A 143 -14.63 -0.95 -3.28
C LEU A 143 -14.81 -2.04 -2.19
N PRO A 144 -13.88 -3.02 -2.00
CA PRO A 144 -14.01 -4.01 -0.92
C PRO A 144 -14.00 -3.38 0.48
N ILE A 145 -13.16 -2.37 0.68
CA ILE A 145 -13.08 -1.66 1.96
C ILE A 145 -14.35 -0.84 2.20
N ALA A 146 -14.85 -0.15 1.18
CA ALA A 146 -16.10 0.59 1.26
C ALA A 146 -17.27 -0.34 1.61
N LEU A 147 -17.35 -1.52 0.99
CA LEU A 147 -18.37 -2.52 1.32
C LEU A 147 -18.24 -3.02 2.76
N LEU A 148 -17.01 -3.33 3.22
CA LEU A 148 -16.80 -3.75 4.60
C LEU A 148 -17.18 -2.67 5.62
N ILE A 149 -16.90 -1.39 5.33
CA ILE A 149 -17.27 -0.27 6.21
C ILE A 149 -18.80 -0.11 6.24
N ILE A 150 -19.45 -0.09 5.06
CA ILE A 150 -20.90 0.10 4.95
C ILE A 150 -21.67 -1.03 5.67
N PHE A 151 -21.24 -2.28 5.49
CA PHE A 151 -21.86 -3.46 6.09
C PHE A 151 -21.23 -3.90 7.41
N SER A 152 -20.37 -3.07 8.00
CA SER A 152 -19.84 -3.30 9.35
C SER A 152 -20.92 -3.00 10.40
N LYS A 153 -20.76 -3.56 11.59
CA LYS A 153 -21.64 -3.26 12.74
C LYS A 153 -21.65 -1.78 13.15
N LEU A 154 -20.74 -0.97 12.60
CA LEU A 154 -20.67 0.48 12.85
C LEU A 154 -21.76 1.24 12.08
N VAL A 155 -22.21 0.72 10.92
CA VAL A 155 -23.14 1.40 10.02
C VAL A 155 -24.44 0.60 9.86
N VAL A 156 -24.36 -0.71 9.60
CA VAL A 156 -25.53 -1.57 9.40
C VAL A 156 -25.44 -2.79 10.30
N THR A 157 -26.36 -2.89 11.25
CA THR A 157 -26.40 -3.97 12.24
C THR A 157 -27.08 -5.25 11.75
N SER A 158 -27.88 -5.16 10.68
CA SER A 158 -28.76 -6.25 10.21
C SER A 158 -28.09 -7.23 9.23
N VAL A 159 -27.04 -6.81 8.51
CA VAL A 159 -26.36 -7.64 7.52
C VAL A 159 -24.87 -7.72 7.84
N LYS A 160 -24.35 -8.93 7.97
CA LYS A 160 -22.92 -9.19 8.17
C LYS A 160 -22.30 -9.56 6.82
N LEU A 161 -21.44 -8.70 6.28
CA LEU A 161 -20.62 -9.03 5.12
C LEU A 161 -19.26 -9.53 5.60
N ASP A 162 -18.92 -10.77 5.27
CA ASP A 162 -17.59 -11.31 5.52
C ASP A 162 -16.59 -10.76 4.49
N THR A 163 -15.33 -10.66 4.89
CA THR A 163 -14.23 -10.19 4.02
C THR A 163 -14.17 -10.97 2.69
N ILE A 164 -14.39 -12.30 2.75
CA ILE A 164 -14.38 -13.15 1.58
C ILE A 164 -15.54 -12.79 0.65
N ALA A 165 -16.73 -12.55 1.18
CA ALA A 165 -17.89 -12.16 0.39
C ALA A 165 -17.68 -10.79 -0.28
N ALA A 166 -17.13 -9.80 0.45
CA ALA A 166 -16.81 -8.48 -0.10
C ALA A 166 -15.80 -8.56 -1.26
N LEU A 167 -14.72 -9.32 -1.08
CA LEU A 167 -13.72 -9.53 -2.11
C LEU A 167 -14.28 -10.29 -3.33
N SER A 168 -15.10 -11.31 -3.08
CA SER A 168 -15.73 -12.10 -4.15
C SER A 168 -16.70 -11.27 -5.00
N MET A 169 -17.50 -10.40 -4.37
CA MET A 169 -18.38 -9.47 -5.10
C MET A 169 -17.59 -8.53 -6.02
N VAL A 170 -16.49 -7.98 -5.53
CA VAL A 170 -15.65 -7.08 -6.34
C VAL A 170 -14.96 -7.85 -7.46
N TRP A 171 -14.55 -9.10 -7.20
CA TRP A 171 -13.93 -9.96 -8.21
C TRP A 171 -14.90 -10.28 -9.36
N VAL A 172 -16.13 -10.64 -9.03
CA VAL A 172 -17.19 -10.90 -10.03
C VAL A 172 -17.50 -9.64 -10.84
N LEU A 173 -17.62 -8.48 -10.19
CA LEU A 173 -17.85 -7.22 -10.89
C LEU A 173 -16.67 -6.86 -11.83
N SER A 174 -15.44 -7.10 -11.40
CA SER A 174 -14.24 -6.89 -12.22
C SER A 174 -14.21 -7.81 -13.44
N LEU A 175 -14.57 -9.09 -13.28
CA LEU A 175 -14.64 -10.07 -14.37
C LEU A 175 -15.73 -9.72 -15.39
N ILE A 176 -16.90 -9.28 -14.94
CA ILE A 176 -18.00 -8.84 -15.83
C ILE A 176 -17.52 -7.65 -16.67
N HIS A 177 -16.79 -6.72 -16.06
CA HIS A 177 -16.32 -5.54 -16.76
C HIS A 177 -15.18 -5.81 -17.76
N ILE A 178 -14.33 -6.81 -17.50
CA ILE A 178 -13.24 -7.23 -18.41
C ILE A 178 -13.80 -8.03 -19.59
N SER A 179 -14.93 -8.72 -19.41
CA SER A 179 -15.55 -9.58 -20.44
C SER A 179 -16.46 -8.83 -21.41
N GLU A 180 -16.75 -7.56 -21.16
CA GLU A 180 -17.48 -6.74 -22.14
C GLU A 180 -16.50 -6.09 -23.13
N PRO A 181 -16.65 -6.34 -24.45
CA PRO A 181 -15.79 -5.76 -25.50
C PRO A 181 -16.04 -4.28 -25.71
#